data_770aef88a4f8e3eb8634a9b7dd969514
#
_entry.id   770aef88a4f8e3eb8634a9b7dd969514
#
_cell.length_a   1.000
_cell.length_b   1.000
_cell.length_c   1.000
_cell.angle_alpha   90.00
_cell.angle_beta   90.00
_cell.angle_gamma   90.00
#
_symmetry.space_group_name_H-M   'P 1'
#
loop_
_entity.id
_entity.type
_entity.pdbx_description
1 polymer ?
#
loop_
_entity_poly.entity_id
_entity_poly.type
_entity_poly.pdbx_seq_one_letter_code
_entity_poly.pdbx_strand_id
1 'polypeptide(L)'
;MNNLTGMLMQMEQIEAEVTSKLAGLKDRRIEGMSDDGLVTATVDIWFNVRSISINREMVSQKTYDLGTLESMIRQAVNNAISAARGVLKEELGAVLGGRIPAQFSGFFGRGAFNEQG
;
A
#
# COMPACT_ATOMS: atom_id res chain seq x y z
N MET A 1 -0.50 3.93 -39.59
CA MET A 1 -0.86 4.64 -39.23
C MET A 1 -1.76 4.52 -38.34
N ASN A 2 -2.32 3.83 -38.14
CA ASN A 2 -3.13 3.71 -37.35
C ASN A 2 -2.81 3.17 -36.13
N ASN A 3 -1.67 3.32 -35.53
CA ASN A 3 -1.33 2.91 -34.23
C ASN A 3 -2.12 3.58 -33.18
N LEU A 4 -2.72 4.71 -33.48
CA LEU A 4 -3.53 5.42 -32.49
C LEU A 4 -4.71 4.57 -32.04
N THR A 5 -5.42 3.95 -32.95
CA THR A 5 -6.52 3.09 -32.59
C THR A 5 -6.05 1.90 -31.75
N GLY A 6 -4.93 1.29 -32.18
CA GLY A 6 -4.39 0.19 -31.41
C GLY A 6 -3.95 0.59 -30.01
N MET A 7 -3.37 1.78 -29.90
CA MET A 7 -2.95 2.27 -28.59
C MET A 7 -4.14 2.53 -27.68
N LEU A 8 -5.22 3.08 -28.22
CA LEU A 8 -6.42 3.34 -27.43
C LEU A 8 -7.03 2.04 -26.94
N MET A 9 -7.08 1.03 -27.79
CA MET A 9 -7.63 -0.26 -27.40
C MET A 9 -6.77 -0.90 -26.32
N GLN A 10 -5.46 -0.77 -26.43
CA GLN A 10 -4.57 -1.31 -25.43
C GLN A 10 -4.73 -0.61 -24.10
N MET A 11 -4.90 0.73 -24.13
CA MET A 11 -5.11 1.46 -22.92
C MET A 11 -6.42 1.09 -22.23
N GLU A 12 -7.47 0.86 -23.02
CA GLU A 12 -8.73 0.41 -22.45
C GLU A 12 -8.58 -0.95 -21.79
N GLN A 13 -7.82 -1.82 -22.42
CA GLN A 13 -7.60 -3.14 -21.85
C GLN A 13 -6.81 -3.06 -20.54
N ILE A 14 -5.78 -2.22 -20.50
CA ILE A 14 -5.00 -2.03 -19.28
C ILE A 14 -5.88 -1.45 -18.19
N GLU A 15 -6.71 -0.47 -18.52
CA GLU A 15 -7.60 0.13 -17.54
C GLU A 15 -8.54 -0.90 -16.95
N ALA A 16 -9.09 -1.76 -17.80
CA ALA A 16 -9.99 -2.79 -17.33
C ALA A 16 -9.28 -3.79 -16.41
N GLU A 17 -8.05 -4.14 -16.74
CA GLU A 17 -7.28 -5.07 -15.90
C GLU A 17 -6.92 -4.44 -14.57
N VAL A 18 -6.55 -3.17 -14.58
CA VAL A 18 -6.23 -2.46 -13.33
C VAL A 18 -7.47 -2.38 -12.46
N THR A 19 -8.60 -1.99 -13.05
CA THR A 19 -9.84 -1.88 -12.30
C THR A 19 -10.24 -3.23 -11.69
N SER A 20 -10.09 -4.28 -12.46
CA SER A 20 -10.42 -5.62 -11.99
C SER A 20 -9.48 -6.04 -10.85
N LYS A 21 -8.19 -5.75 -11.00
CA LYS A 21 -7.22 -6.10 -9.97
C LYS A 21 -7.53 -5.36 -8.67
N LEU A 22 -7.80 -4.06 -8.76
CA LEU A 22 -8.11 -3.28 -7.57
C LEU A 22 -9.38 -3.77 -6.89
N ALA A 23 -10.39 -4.12 -7.69
CA ALA A 23 -11.62 -4.66 -7.12
C ALA A 23 -11.36 -5.96 -6.38
N GLY A 24 -10.45 -6.76 -6.87
CA GLY A 24 -10.09 -8.02 -6.21
C GLY A 24 -9.29 -7.82 -4.93
N LEU A 25 -8.71 -6.62 -4.74
CA LEU A 25 -7.93 -6.33 -3.56
C LEU A 25 -8.71 -5.53 -2.50
N LYS A 26 -9.97 -5.24 -2.77
CA LYS A 26 -10.71 -4.32 -1.89
C LYS A 26 -10.86 -4.83 -0.48
N ASP A 27 -10.88 -6.15 -0.30
CA ASP A 27 -11.05 -6.72 1.02
C ASP A 27 -9.72 -7.14 1.65
N ARG A 28 -8.63 -6.88 0.97
CA ARG A 28 -7.33 -7.24 1.49
C ARG A 28 -6.95 -6.32 2.65
N ARG A 29 -6.42 -6.90 3.69
CA ARG A 29 -5.98 -6.14 4.86
C ARG A 29 -4.48 -6.30 5.01
N ILE A 30 -3.82 -5.19 5.28
CA ILE A 30 -2.37 -5.16 5.41
C ILE A 30 -2.04 -4.61 6.79
N GLU A 31 -1.13 -5.26 7.48
CA GLU A 31 -0.79 -4.88 8.82
C GLU A 31 0.58 -4.25 8.92
N GLY A 32 0.72 -3.37 9.90
CA GLY A 32 2.00 -2.83 10.30
C GLY A 32 2.05 -2.77 11.80
N MET A 33 3.24 -2.92 12.37
CA MET A 33 3.40 -2.93 13.82
C MET A 33 4.38 -1.88 14.26
N SER A 34 4.26 -1.45 15.50
CA SER A 34 5.29 -0.63 16.11
C SER A 34 6.53 -1.49 16.35
N ASP A 35 7.67 -0.85 16.61
CA ASP A 35 8.93 -1.56 16.74
C ASP A 35 8.90 -2.65 17.79
N ASP A 36 8.23 -2.40 18.89
CA ASP A 36 8.18 -3.37 19.98
C ASP A 36 6.99 -4.31 19.89
N GLY A 37 6.16 -4.17 18.86
CA GLY A 37 5.00 -5.04 18.70
C GLY A 37 3.81 -4.65 19.56
N LEU A 38 3.89 -3.52 20.26
CA LEU A 38 2.80 -3.12 21.14
C LEU A 38 1.54 -2.76 20.36
N VAL A 39 1.69 -2.07 19.24
CA VAL A 39 0.56 -1.59 18.46
C VAL A 39 0.60 -2.21 17.07
N THR A 40 -0.54 -2.68 16.62
CA THR A 40 -0.71 -3.18 15.25
C THR A 40 -1.79 -2.35 14.58
N ALA A 41 -1.49 -1.83 13.41
CA ALA A 41 -2.46 -1.10 12.60
C ALA A 41 -2.79 -1.94 11.38
N THR A 42 -4.05 -1.92 10.98
CA THR A 42 -4.50 -2.62 9.78
C THR A 42 -5.08 -1.60 8.82
N VAL A 43 -4.62 -1.64 7.57
CA VAL A 43 -5.10 -0.72 6.55
C VAL A 43 -5.59 -1.52 5.35
N ASP A 44 -6.33 -0.84 4.47
CA ASP A 44 -6.74 -1.45 3.22
C ASP A 44 -5.84 -0.95 2.10
N ILE A 45 -6.15 -1.37 0.86
CA ILE A 45 -5.31 -1.05 -0.28
C ILE A 45 -5.38 0.43 -0.65
N TRP A 46 -6.38 1.15 -0.16
CA TRP A 46 -6.52 2.58 -0.39
C TRP A 46 -5.97 3.40 0.78
N PHE A 47 -5.22 2.73 1.69
CA PHE A 47 -4.54 3.38 2.81
C PHE A 47 -5.49 3.91 3.87
N ASN A 48 -6.70 3.37 3.93
CA ASN A 48 -7.58 3.70 5.04
C ASN A 48 -7.20 2.84 6.24
N VAL A 49 -7.11 3.47 7.39
CA VAL A 49 -6.85 2.73 8.62
C VAL A 49 -8.15 2.04 9.02
N ARG A 50 -8.11 0.71 9.06
CA ARG A 50 -9.30 -0.08 9.36
C ARG A 50 -9.38 -0.43 10.84
N SER A 51 -8.25 -0.58 11.50
CA SER A 51 -8.26 -0.88 12.92
C SER A 51 -6.89 -0.59 13.53
N ILE A 52 -6.91 -0.34 14.84
CA ILE A 52 -5.71 -0.20 15.63
C ILE A 52 -5.90 -1.17 16.80
N SER A 53 -4.91 -2.00 17.05
CA SER A 53 -4.96 -2.95 18.15
C SER A 53 -3.76 -2.74 19.04
N ILE A 54 -3.97 -2.66 20.33
CA ILE A 54 -2.91 -2.51 21.31
C ILE A 54 -2.82 -3.82 22.07
N ASN A 55 -1.60 -4.35 22.20
CA ASN A 55 -1.40 -5.61 22.90
C ASN A 55 -1.64 -5.40 24.38
N ARG A 56 -2.77 -5.91 24.87
CA ARG A 56 -3.21 -5.67 26.24
C ARG A 56 -2.33 -6.35 27.26
N GLU A 57 -1.75 -7.46 26.87
CA GLU A 57 -0.88 -8.18 27.76
C GLU A 57 0.39 -7.39 28.03
N MET A 58 0.95 -6.79 26.99
CA MET A 58 2.14 -5.95 27.16
C MET A 58 1.82 -4.74 28.03
N VAL A 59 0.66 -4.14 27.82
CA VAL A 59 0.28 -2.97 28.60
C VAL A 59 0.13 -3.33 30.07
N SER A 60 -0.38 -4.51 30.37
CA SER A 60 -0.57 -4.92 31.75
C SER A 60 0.74 -5.23 32.45
N GLN A 61 1.80 -5.52 31.71
CA GLN A 61 3.07 -5.88 32.31
C GLN A 61 4.01 -4.71 32.46
N LYS A 62 3.72 -3.59 31.84
CA LYS A 62 4.63 -2.47 31.84
C LYS A 62 3.82 -1.21 31.67
N THR A 63 4.24 -0.15 32.35
CA THR A 63 3.58 1.14 32.21
C THR A 63 4.09 1.85 30.98
N TYR A 64 3.16 2.36 30.18
CA TYR A 64 3.50 3.15 29.01
C TYR A 64 2.91 4.53 29.19
N ASP A 65 3.70 5.59 28.96
CA ASP A 65 3.13 6.91 29.04
C ASP A 65 2.42 7.24 27.73
N LEU A 66 1.61 8.27 27.75
CA LEU A 66 0.77 8.60 26.62
C LEU A 66 1.61 8.96 25.40
N GLY A 67 2.69 9.72 25.59
CA GLY A 67 3.54 10.10 24.47
C GLY A 67 4.16 8.89 23.77
N THR A 68 4.55 7.89 24.55
CA THR A 68 5.09 6.67 23.98
C THR A 68 4.03 5.93 23.18
N LEU A 69 2.80 5.84 23.72
CA LEU A 69 1.71 5.18 23.01
C LEU A 69 1.41 5.90 21.70
N GLU A 70 1.37 7.22 21.73
CA GLU A 70 1.11 7.99 20.52
C GLU A 70 2.18 7.72 19.46
N SER A 71 3.44 7.64 19.88
CA SER A 71 4.52 7.36 18.96
C SER A 71 4.41 5.95 18.38
N MET A 72 4.02 4.98 19.20
CA MET A 72 3.87 3.61 18.73
C MET A 72 2.72 3.49 17.74
N ILE A 73 1.62 4.22 17.98
CA ILE A 73 0.50 4.22 17.04
C ILE A 73 0.94 4.81 15.71
N ARG A 74 1.70 5.91 15.74
CA ARG A 74 2.19 6.52 14.52
C ARG A 74 3.08 5.56 13.75
N GLN A 75 3.99 4.86 14.45
CA GLN A 75 4.86 3.88 13.81
C GLN A 75 4.05 2.78 13.14
N ALA A 76 3.08 2.23 13.87
CA ALA A 76 2.30 1.11 13.34
C ALA A 76 1.53 1.54 12.09
N VAL A 77 0.91 2.72 12.13
CA VAL A 77 0.15 3.22 10.99
C VAL A 77 1.06 3.46 9.79
N ASN A 78 2.20 4.10 10.01
CA ASN A 78 3.12 4.38 8.91
C ASN A 78 3.69 3.10 8.33
N ASN A 79 3.98 2.11 9.17
CA ASN A 79 4.47 0.83 8.69
C ASN A 79 3.41 0.10 7.88
N ALA A 80 2.15 0.16 8.31
CA ALA A 80 1.06 -0.46 7.58
C ALA A 80 0.86 0.20 6.22
N ILE A 81 0.92 1.53 6.17
CA ILE A 81 0.75 2.26 4.91
C ILE A 81 1.91 1.95 3.97
N SER A 82 3.12 1.90 4.50
CA SER A 82 4.28 1.56 3.68
C SER A 82 4.14 0.15 3.09
N ALA A 83 3.67 -0.79 3.90
CA ALA A 83 3.45 -2.15 3.42
C ALA A 83 2.35 -2.19 2.35
N ALA A 84 1.30 -1.40 2.54
CA ALA A 84 0.21 -1.34 1.57
C ALA A 84 0.69 -0.76 0.24
N ARG A 85 1.58 0.24 0.28
CA ARG A 85 2.15 0.77 -0.94
C ARG A 85 2.96 -0.29 -1.68
N GLY A 86 3.69 -1.11 -0.94
CA GLY A 86 4.45 -2.20 -1.54
C GLY A 86 3.54 -3.22 -2.22
N VAL A 87 2.44 -3.58 -1.55
CA VAL A 87 1.47 -4.50 -2.13
C VAL A 87 0.88 -3.92 -3.40
N LEU A 88 0.47 -2.65 -3.36
CA LEU A 88 -0.14 -2.02 -4.52
C LEU A 88 0.84 -1.95 -5.68
N LYS A 89 2.08 -1.58 -5.40
CA LYS A 89 3.11 -1.51 -6.43
C LYS A 89 3.33 -2.88 -7.06
N GLU A 90 3.40 -3.92 -6.25
CA GLU A 90 3.63 -5.25 -6.74
C GLU A 90 2.46 -5.76 -7.58
N GLU A 91 1.25 -5.55 -7.09
CA GLU A 91 0.06 -6.04 -7.78
C GLU A 91 -0.17 -5.30 -9.09
N LEU A 92 0.01 -3.99 -9.10
CA LEU A 92 -0.14 -3.24 -10.34
C LEU A 92 0.99 -3.50 -11.30
N GLY A 93 2.20 -3.71 -10.78
CA GLY A 93 3.33 -4.07 -11.62
C GLY A 93 3.09 -5.37 -12.35
N ALA A 94 2.47 -6.33 -11.68
CA ALA A 94 2.16 -7.61 -12.32
C ALA A 94 1.14 -7.44 -13.45
N VAL A 95 0.16 -6.56 -13.25
CA VAL A 95 -0.85 -6.32 -14.28
C VAL A 95 -0.25 -5.57 -15.45
N LEU A 96 0.53 -4.53 -15.18
CA LEU A 96 1.05 -3.67 -16.23
C LEU A 96 2.19 -4.34 -17.00
N GLY A 97 2.99 -5.11 -16.30
CA GLY A 97 4.08 -5.82 -16.94
C GLY A 97 4.99 -4.88 -17.69
N GLY A 98 5.25 -5.11 -18.92
CA GLY A 98 6.07 -4.25 -19.74
C GLY A 98 5.28 -3.30 -20.62
N ARG A 99 4.00 -3.13 -20.32
CA ARG A 99 3.13 -2.36 -21.20
C ARG A 99 3.17 -0.85 -20.96
N ILE A 100 3.93 -0.42 -19.95
CA ILE A 100 4.06 1.00 -19.67
C ILE A 100 5.06 1.59 -20.65
N PRO A 101 4.72 2.66 -21.37
CA PRO A 101 5.67 3.29 -22.25
C PRO A 101 6.91 3.76 -21.48
N ALA A 102 8.06 3.74 -22.15
CA ALA A 102 9.32 4.04 -21.49
C ALA A 102 9.33 5.39 -20.81
N GLN A 103 8.64 6.36 -21.38
CA GLN A 103 8.64 7.69 -20.79
C GLN A 103 7.94 7.73 -19.45
N PHE A 104 7.11 6.72 -19.13
CA PHE A 104 6.43 6.68 -17.85
C PHE A 104 7.11 5.75 -16.86
N SER A 105 8.09 4.99 -17.30
CA SER A 105 8.68 4.00 -16.40
C SER A 105 9.39 4.66 -15.22
N GLY A 106 9.98 5.82 -15.43
CA GLY A 106 10.64 6.54 -14.33
C GLY A 106 9.65 7.00 -13.29
N PHE A 107 8.44 7.37 -13.72
CA PHE A 107 7.41 7.79 -12.80
C PHE A 107 7.04 6.66 -11.85
N PHE A 108 6.85 5.46 -12.39
CA PHE A 108 6.49 4.32 -11.54
C PHE A 108 7.69 3.81 -10.75
N GLY A 109 8.90 4.04 -11.24
CA GLY A 109 10.10 3.62 -10.57
C GLY A 109 10.48 4.52 -9.43
N ARG A 110 10.07 5.81 -9.51
CA ARG A 110 10.38 6.62 -8.42
C ARG A 110 9.32 7.53 -8.23
N GLY A 111 8.61 8.07 -8.11
CA GLY A 111 7.52 8.89 -7.90
C GLY A 111 6.64 8.39 -6.88
N ALA A 112 5.47 7.98 -7.26
CA ALA A 112 4.42 7.63 -6.34
C ALA A 112 4.80 6.50 -5.42
N PHE A 113 5.64 5.58 -5.90
CA PHE A 113 5.89 4.39 -5.12
C PHE A 113 7.27 4.33 -4.51
N ASN A 114 8.13 5.28 -4.81
CA ASN A 114 9.46 5.18 -4.30
C ASN A 114 9.55 5.81 -2.98
N GLU A 115 9.91 5.06 -2.08
CA GLU A 115 10.05 5.57 -0.89
C GLU A 115 11.30 5.77 -0.54
N GLN A 116 12.12 5.59 -1.00
CA GLN A 116 13.33 5.69 -0.78
C GLN A 116 13.56 6.38 -0.07
N GLY A 117 13.19 6.50 -0.15
CA GLY A 117 13.32 7.31 0.55
C GLY A 117 13.69 6.91 1.01
#